data_f14087cd3b793e6be3ba4ee13b503050
#
_entry.id   f14087cd3b793e6be3ba4ee13b503050
#
_cell.length_a   1.000
_cell.length_b   1.000
_cell.length_c   1.000
_cell.angle_alpha   90.00
_cell.angle_beta   90.00
_cell.angle_gamma   90.00
#
_symmetry.space_group_name_H-M   'P 1'
#
loop_
_entity.id
_entity.type
_entity.pdbx_description
1 polymer ?
#
loop_
_entity_poly.entity_id
_entity_poly.type
_entity_poly.pdbx_seq_one_letter_code
_entity_poly.pdbx_strand_id
1 'polypeptide(L)'
;MPNNKRATAADPTSRGDADAKRTKRNPGSDGEDNRSPDSVDHAYALVFAKIAQDEIDQESGHCSFAKWHQCAKGQLVYHQPHYDLAFLNVQMDQPIKLPSFNEKDVEFAQKIFRLGRDNALNLRITYARAEYLNPTMYERYHNIYFRSPDGHGDDNEYDNGGPVIDLGGKVVGMVNDPERFESFIPSSIVLNCLDSWRKYRHFARPHLGMTFKAIELLEPSHVDMLWRMYNIHDGLVVQEVSKGSSAEILGIQKGDVIESINGKRVSTTIEFENMLMSTCKVPSGVEVHISVGVFHTLKKERSTIELTANLSELGEVITS
;
A
#
# COMPACT_ATOMS: atom_id res chain seq x y z
N MET A 1 45.76 -9.64 -35.91
CA MET A 1 46.10 -10.59 -37.01
C MET A 1 46.23 -11.96 -36.41
N PRO A 2 45.83 -13.04 -37.12
CA PRO A 2 44.44 -13.55 -37.17
C PRO A 2 44.38 -15.04 -36.85
N ASN A 3 43.15 -15.59 -36.68
CA ASN A 3 42.58 -16.72 -37.42
C ASN A 3 41.44 -17.32 -36.57
N ASN A 4 40.27 -17.16 -37.00
CA ASN A 4 39.42 -17.84 -37.95
C ASN A 4 39.56 -19.37 -37.99
N LYS A 5 38.51 -20.09 -37.53
CA LYS A 5 38.01 -21.28 -38.20
C LYS A 5 36.54 -21.55 -37.87
N ARG A 6 35.74 -21.52 -38.91
CA ARG A 6 34.41 -22.07 -39.15
C ARG A 6 34.45 -23.59 -39.19
N ALA A 7 33.36 -24.27 -38.81
CA ALA A 7 32.78 -25.47 -39.45
C ALA A 7 31.41 -25.70 -38.79
N THR A 8 30.33 -25.44 -39.47
CA THR A 8 29.52 -26.22 -40.45
C THR A 8 28.72 -27.35 -39.82
N ALA A 9 27.45 -27.15 -39.84
CA ALA A 9 26.23 -27.89 -40.09
C ALA A 9 26.29 -29.43 -40.24
N ALA A 10 25.25 -30.10 -39.68
CA ALA A 10 24.53 -31.23 -40.29
C ALA A 10 23.22 -31.50 -39.57
N ASP A 11 22.12 -31.30 -40.26
CA ASP A 11 20.85 -32.06 -40.21
C ASP A 11 21.03 -33.24 -41.15
N PRO A 12 20.32 -34.39 -41.10
CA PRO A 12 18.88 -34.52 -41.15
C PRO A 12 18.22 -35.81 -40.56
N THR A 13 16.91 -35.69 -40.39
CA THR A 13 15.85 -36.70 -40.64
C THR A 13 15.96 -38.17 -40.22
N SER A 14 14.94 -38.64 -39.50
CA SER A 14 14.09 -39.74 -39.97
C SER A 14 12.83 -39.99 -39.11
N ARG A 15 11.77 -40.13 -39.83
CA ARG A 15 10.44 -40.64 -39.62
C ARG A 15 10.36 -41.96 -38.83
N GLY A 16 9.24 -42.17 -38.16
CA GLY A 16 8.76 -43.44 -37.65
C GLY A 16 7.32 -43.33 -37.16
N ASP A 17 6.40 -43.81 -37.97
CA ASP A 17 4.96 -43.92 -37.80
C ASP A 17 4.52 -45.02 -36.83
N ALA A 18 3.18 -44.94 -36.52
CA ALA A 18 2.28 -45.99 -36.07
C ALA A 18 2.29 -46.27 -34.55
N ASP A 19 1.19 -46.40 -33.83
CA ASP A 19 -0.11 -46.95 -34.19
C ASP A 19 -1.19 -46.62 -33.12
N ALA A 20 -2.40 -46.59 -33.60
CA ALA A 20 -3.63 -46.39 -32.86
C ALA A 20 -3.97 -47.53 -31.90
N LYS A 21 -4.50 -47.25 -30.72
CA LYS A 21 -5.48 -48.12 -30.08
C LYS A 21 -6.60 -47.31 -29.37
N ARG A 22 -7.73 -47.44 -29.98
CA ARG A 22 -9.08 -47.07 -29.61
C ARG A 22 -9.59 -48.01 -28.54
N THR A 23 -10.01 -47.54 -27.38
CA THR A 23 -10.88 -48.33 -26.50
C THR A 23 -12.00 -47.46 -25.91
N LYS A 24 -13.14 -48.05 -25.97
CA LYS A 24 -14.52 -47.64 -25.86
C LYS A 24 -14.91 -46.96 -24.55
N ARG A 25 -15.93 -46.12 -24.72
CA ARG A 25 -16.88 -45.51 -23.77
C ARG A 25 -17.43 -46.50 -22.74
N ASN A 26 -17.71 -45.96 -21.55
CA ASN A 26 -18.98 -46.18 -20.88
C ASN A 26 -19.41 -44.93 -20.12
N PRO A 27 -20.70 -44.60 -20.08
CA PRO A 27 -21.25 -43.39 -19.55
C PRO A 27 -21.85 -43.61 -18.15
N GLY A 28 -21.90 -42.55 -17.36
CA GLY A 28 -22.84 -42.48 -16.26
C GLY A 28 -22.22 -42.10 -14.93
N SER A 29 -22.33 -40.82 -14.61
CA SER A 29 -22.91 -40.37 -13.35
C SER A 29 -23.10 -38.84 -13.45
N ASP A 30 -24.34 -38.49 -13.58
CA ASP A 30 -24.83 -37.12 -13.46
C ASP A 30 -24.50 -36.62 -12.04
N GLY A 31 -23.46 -35.78 -11.96
CA GLY A 31 -23.22 -34.92 -10.80
C GLY A 31 -23.83 -33.58 -11.13
N GLU A 32 -25.02 -33.34 -10.62
CA GLU A 32 -25.67 -32.04 -10.65
C GLU A 32 -24.74 -30.98 -10.06
N ASP A 33 -24.22 -30.15 -10.96
CA ASP A 33 -23.47 -28.94 -10.61
C ASP A 33 -24.49 -27.91 -10.10
N ASN A 34 -24.72 -27.98 -8.78
CA ASN A 34 -25.62 -27.08 -8.06
C ASN A 34 -24.93 -25.74 -7.83
N ARG A 35 -24.57 -25.06 -8.93
CA ARG A 35 -24.18 -23.65 -8.91
C ARG A 35 -25.47 -22.84 -8.87
N SER A 36 -25.73 -22.29 -7.69
CA SER A 36 -26.72 -21.27 -7.47
C SER A 36 -26.55 -20.12 -8.50
N PRO A 37 -27.62 -19.67 -9.19
CA PRO A 37 -27.52 -18.65 -10.23
C PRO A 37 -27.36 -17.21 -9.71
N ASP A 38 -26.94 -17.00 -8.48
CA ASP A 38 -26.87 -15.67 -7.82
C ASP A 38 -25.47 -15.12 -7.59
N SER A 39 -24.44 -15.57 -8.31
CA SER A 39 -23.20 -14.84 -8.38
C SER A 39 -23.21 -13.90 -9.60
N VAL A 40 -23.97 -12.83 -9.52
CA VAL A 40 -23.72 -11.66 -10.33
C VAL A 40 -22.37 -11.11 -9.86
N ASP A 41 -21.32 -11.37 -10.63
CA ASP A 41 -20.02 -10.72 -10.45
C ASP A 41 -20.21 -9.21 -10.62
N HIS A 42 -20.53 -8.54 -9.53
CA HIS A 42 -20.49 -7.09 -9.47
C HIS A 42 -19.02 -6.71 -9.60
N ALA A 43 -18.61 -6.30 -10.79
CA ALA A 43 -17.32 -5.69 -11.01
C ALA A 43 -17.30 -4.37 -10.22
N TYR A 44 -16.74 -4.41 -9.02
CA TYR A 44 -16.47 -3.21 -8.25
C TYR A 44 -15.33 -2.46 -8.93
N ALA A 45 -15.64 -1.40 -9.64
CA ALA A 45 -14.62 -0.43 -10.02
C ALA A 45 -14.25 0.34 -8.76
N LEU A 46 -13.05 0.10 -8.24
CA LEU A 46 -12.47 0.95 -7.22
C LEU A 46 -12.13 2.27 -7.89
N VAL A 47 -12.97 3.25 -7.69
CA VAL A 47 -12.66 4.62 -8.03
C VAL A 47 -12.03 5.21 -6.78
N PHE A 48 -10.73 5.40 -6.83
CA PHE A 48 -10.00 6.11 -5.81
C PHE A 48 -10.30 7.59 -6.03
N ALA A 49 -11.01 8.18 -5.11
CA ALA A 49 -11.26 9.60 -5.10
C ALA A 49 -10.95 10.11 -3.69
N LYS A 50 -10.15 11.14 -3.60
CA LYS A 50 -10.27 12.05 -2.46
C LYS A 50 -11.59 12.75 -2.69
N ILE A 51 -12.60 12.31 -1.97
CA ILE A 51 -13.85 13.01 -1.93
C ILE A 51 -13.68 14.04 -0.83
N ALA A 52 -13.61 15.32 -1.22
CA ALA A 52 -13.81 16.38 -0.26
C ALA A 52 -15.12 16.06 0.46
N GLN A 53 -15.13 16.14 1.78
CA GLN A 53 -16.28 15.75 2.60
C GLN A 53 -17.55 16.52 2.20
N ASP A 54 -17.37 17.67 1.53
CA ASP A 54 -18.39 18.55 1.00
C ASP A 54 -18.99 18.07 -0.33
N GLU A 55 -18.37 17.11 -1.04
CA GLU A 55 -18.83 16.56 -2.33
C GLU A 55 -19.68 15.30 -2.18
N ILE A 56 -19.73 14.74 -0.98
CA ILE A 56 -20.65 13.65 -0.65
C ILE A 56 -21.98 14.31 -0.29
N ASP A 57 -23.00 14.07 -1.10
CA ASP A 57 -24.37 14.36 -0.69
C ASP A 57 -24.68 13.54 0.58
N GLN A 58 -24.66 14.23 1.73
CA GLN A 58 -24.82 13.61 3.05
C GLN A 58 -26.17 12.90 3.22
N GLU A 59 -27.17 13.25 2.43
CA GLU A 59 -28.49 12.60 2.50
C GLU A 59 -28.55 11.32 1.64
N SER A 60 -27.81 11.24 0.54
CA SER A 60 -27.88 10.12 -0.39
C SER A 60 -26.64 9.23 -0.45
N GLY A 61 -25.50 9.70 0.04
CA GLY A 61 -24.20 8.99 -0.04
C GLY A 61 -23.72 8.76 -1.48
N HIS A 62 -24.13 9.60 -2.43
CA HIS A 62 -23.83 9.45 -3.84
C HIS A 62 -22.83 10.51 -4.33
N CYS A 63 -21.88 10.08 -5.16
CA CYS A 63 -20.97 10.95 -5.89
C CYS A 63 -21.19 10.81 -7.39
N SER A 64 -20.94 11.87 -8.14
CA SER A 64 -21.05 11.86 -9.60
C SER A 64 -19.68 11.82 -10.26
N PHE A 65 -19.49 10.89 -11.20
CA PHE A 65 -18.26 10.76 -12.00
C PHE A 65 -18.55 11.04 -13.46
N ALA A 66 -17.76 11.93 -14.06
CA ALA A 66 -17.90 12.24 -15.47
C ALA A 66 -17.05 11.31 -16.33
N LYS A 67 -17.67 10.63 -17.31
CA LYS A 67 -16.97 9.86 -18.35
C LYS A 67 -17.59 10.20 -19.69
N TRP A 68 -16.83 10.86 -20.57
CA TRP A 68 -17.21 11.07 -21.98
C TRP A 68 -18.68 11.51 -22.18
N HIS A 69 -19.11 12.57 -21.50
CA HIS A 69 -20.49 13.08 -21.48
C HIS A 69 -21.54 12.20 -20.75
N GLN A 70 -21.12 11.13 -20.09
CA GLN A 70 -21.98 10.34 -19.21
C GLN A 70 -21.47 10.43 -17.78
N CYS A 71 -22.36 10.74 -16.85
CA CYS A 71 -22.08 10.69 -15.42
C CYS A 71 -22.50 9.33 -14.89
N ALA A 72 -21.60 8.60 -14.26
CA ALA A 72 -21.95 7.41 -13.48
C ALA A 72 -22.13 7.82 -12.02
N LYS A 73 -23.18 7.31 -11.37
CA LYS A 73 -23.36 7.50 -9.92
C LYS A 73 -22.56 6.47 -9.17
N GLY A 74 -21.71 6.93 -8.24
CA GLY A 74 -21.01 6.09 -7.29
C GLY A 74 -21.70 6.15 -5.93
N GLN A 75 -21.86 5.01 -5.29
CA GLN A 75 -22.33 4.91 -3.92
C GLN A 75 -21.12 4.68 -3.01
N LEU A 76 -20.95 5.53 -1.99
CA LEU A 76 -19.93 5.31 -0.97
C LEU A 76 -20.27 4.04 -0.19
N VAL A 77 -19.33 3.08 -0.17
CA VAL A 77 -19.52 1.81 0.55
C VAL A 77 -18.63 1.71 1.78
N TYR A 78 -17.53 2.45 1.80
CA TYR A 78 -16.63 2.50 2.94
C TYR A 78 -15.69 3.70 2.85
N HIS A 79 -15.37 4.32 3.98
CA HIS A 79 -14.37 5.35 4.13
C HIS A 79 -13.42 4.98 5.27
N GLN A 80 -12.12 5.05 5.01
CA GLN A 80 -11.07 4.80 5.99
C GLN A 80 -10.33 6.12 6.29
N PRO A 81 -10.62 6.75 7.44
CA PRO A 81 -10.12 8.11 7.73
C PRO A 81 -8.62 8.20 7.91
N HIS A 82 -7.99 7.16 8.49
CA HIS A 82 -6.54 7.19 8.73
C HIS A 82 -5.72 7.26 7.44
N TYR A 83 -6.15 6.50 6.42
CA TYR A 83 -5.50 6.50 5.11
C TYR A 83 -6.13 7.48 4.13
N ASP A 84 -7.22 8.12 4.50
CA ASP A 84 -8.01 8.99 3.61
C ASP A 84 -8.43 8.27 2.31
N LEU A 85 -8.88 7.02 2.47
CA LEU A 85 -9.32 6.14 1.39
C LEU A 85 -10.82 5.96 1.40
N ALA A 86 -11.46 6.12 0.24
CA ALA A 86 -12.88 5.84 0.06
C ALA A 86 -13.09 4.73 -0.98
N PHE A 87 -13.99 3.80 -0.69
CA PHE A 87 -14.43 2.76 -1.62
C PHE A 87 -15.83 3.10 -2.11
N LEU A 88 -15.97 3.13 -3.43
CA LEU A 88 -17.20 3.49 -4.10
C LEU A 88 -17.68 2.34 -4.96
N ASN A 89 -18.96 2.03 -4.90
CA ASN A 89 -19.62 1.13 -5.83
C ASN A 89 -20.17 1.94 -7.01
N VAL A 90 -19.64 1.71 -8.21
CA VAL A 90 -20.05 2.40 -9.42
C VAL A 90 -20.67 1.39 -10.38
N GLN A 91 -21.94 1.61 -10.75
CA GLN A 91 -22.59 0.80 -11.78
C GLN A 91 -22.08 1.25 -13.16
N MET A 92 -21.60 0.29 -13.93
CA MET A 92 -21.06 0.53 -15.26
C MET A 92 -21.86 -0.26 -16.30
N ASP A 93 -22.22 0.42 -17.39
CA ASP A 93 -23.00 -0.20 -18.49
C ASP A 93 -22.15 -1.18 -19.33
N GLN A 94 -20.82 -1.12 -19.20
CA GLN A 94 -19.88 -1.98 -19.92
C GLN A 94 -18.79 -2.50 -19.00
N PRO A 95 -18.29 -3.72 -19.23
CA PRO A 95 -17.17 -4.26 -18.48
C PRO A 95 -15.94 -3.36 -18.65
N ILE A 96 -15.29 -3.02 -17.53
CA ILE A 96 -14.06 -2.22 -17.51
C ILE A 96 -12.87 -3.16 -17.33
N LYS A 97 -11.84 -2.93 -18.12
CA LYS A 97 -10.55 -3.57 -17.87
C LYS A 97 -9.95 -2.95 -16.61
N LEU A 98 -9.83 -3.75 -15.56
CA LEU A 98 -9.20 -3.31 -14.31
C LEU A 98 -7.70 -3.09 -14.52
N PRO A 99 -7.10 -2.08 -13.86
CA PRO A 99 -5.67 -1.87 -13.88
C PRO A 99 -4.95 -3.03 -13.16
N SER A 100 -3.73 -3.32 -13.57
CA SER A 100 -2.86 -4.22 -12.83
C SER A 100 -2.09 -3.44 -11.79
N PHE A 101 -2.08 -3.95 -10.55
CA PHE A 101 -1.28 -3.37 -9.46
C PHE A 101 0.10 -4.02 -9.41
N ASN A 102 1.09 -3.25 -8.99
CA ASN A 102 2.40 -3.80 -8.65
C ASN A 102 2.34 -4.31 -7.21
N GLU A 103 2.72 -5.60 -7.01
CA GLU A 103 2.78 -6.22 -5.68
C GLU A 103 4.07 -5.88 -4.92
N LYS A 104 5.07 -5.36 -5.65
CA LYS A 104 6.33 -4.94 -5.04
C LYS A 104 6.21 -3.54 -4.49
N ASP A 105 6.86 -3.29 -3.36
CA ASP A 105 7.01 -1.94 -2.85
C ASP A 105 7.77 -1.05 -3.84
N VAL A 106 7.47 0.23 -3.79
CA VAL A 106 8.12 1.24 -4.64
C VAL A 106 9.55 1.43 -4.14
N GLU A 107 10.52 1.42 -5.04
CA GLU A 107 11.92 1.64 -4.70
C GLU A 107 12.24 3.15 -4.63
N PHE A 108 13.20 3.52 -3.78
CA PHE A 108 13.71 4.90 -3.74
C PHE A 108 14.25 5.33 -5.12
N ALA A 109 13.91 6.56 -5.53
CA ALA A 109 14.22 7.13 -6.84
C ALA A 109 13.60 6.39 -8.05
N GLN A 110 12.68 5.46 -7.83
CA GLN A 110 11.92 4.81 -8.91
C GLN A 110 11.20 5.85 -9.75
N LYS A 111 11.27 5.68 -11.07
CA LYS A 111 10.53 6.51 -12.03
C LYS A 111 9.05 6.16 -11.98
N ILE A 112 8.22 7.17 -11.81
CA ILE A 112 6.77 7.03 -11.70
C ILE A 112 6.07 8.11 -12.51
N PHE A 113 4.80 7.89 -12.82
CA PHE A 113 3.93 8.86 -13.46
C PHE A 113 2.65 9.02 -12.64
N ARG A 114 2.29 10.25 -12.36
CA ARG A 114 0.97 10.61 -11.82
C ARG A 114 0.01 10.80 -12.96
N LEU A 115 -1.19 10.28 -12.82
CA LEU A 115 -2.26 10.47 -13.79
C LEU A 115 -3.41 11.21 -13.12
N GLY A 116 -3.83 12.29 -13.74
CA GLY A 116 -4.96 13.09 -13.29
C GLY A 116 -5.73 13.67 -14.47
N ARG A 117 -6.72 14.48 -14.17
CA ARG A 117 -7.47 15.22 -15.19
C ARG A 117 -7.54 16.69 -14.81
N ASP A 118 -7.32 17.56 -15.77
CA ASP A 118 -7.50 18.99 -15.56
C ASP A 118 -8.99 19.39 -15.55
N ASN A 119 -9.28 20.65 -15.29
CA ASN A 119 -10.67 21.18 -15.24
C ASN A 119 -11.45 20.97 -16.54
N ALA A 120 -10.75 20.82 -17.66
CA ALA A 120 -11.36 20.49 -18.95
C ALA A 120 -11.49 18.99 -19.19
N LEU A 121 -11.21 18.16 -18.15
CA LEU A 121 -11.20 16.70 -18.17
C LEU A 121 -10.14 16.08 -19.09
N ASN A 122 -9.15 16.84 -19.54
CA ASN A 122 -8.03 16.29 -20.31
C ASN A 122 -7.12 15.48 -19.38
N LEU A 123 -6.66 14.32 -19.88
CA LEU A 123 -5.68 13.51 -19.18
C LEU A 123 -4.36 14.28 -19.01
N ARG A 124 -3.90 14.38 -17.78
CA ARG A 124 -2.58 14.90 -17.42
C ARG A 124 -1.70 13.76 -16.97
N ILE A 125 -0.46 13.78 -17.41
CA ILE A 125 0.56 12.80 -17.05
C ILE A 125 1.77 13.59 -16.57
N THR A 126 2.09 13.45 -15.30
CA THR A 126 3.24 14.13 -14.70
C THR A 126 4.31 13.11 -14.32
N TYR A 127 5.52 13.30 -14.83
CA TYR A 127 6.67 12.48 -14.48
C TYR A 127 7.24 12.91 -13.16
N ALA A 128 7.58 11.92 -12.32
CA ALA A 128 8.24 12.14 -11.04
C ALA A 128 9.16 10.97 -10.65
N ARG A 129 9.84 11.11 -9.53
CA ARG A 129 10.59 10.04 -8.87
C ARG A 129 10.04 9.84 -7.46
N ALA A 130 9.94 8.60 -7.06
CA ALA A 130 9.56 8.26 -5.69
C ALA A 130 10.67 8.68 -4.72
N GLU A 131 10.29 9.29 -3.60
CA GLU A 131 11.19 9.73 -2.55
C GLU A 131 10.62 9.31 -1.19
N TYR A 132 11.44 8.62 -0.41
CA TYR A 132 11.09 8.30 0.97
C TYR A 132 11.54 9.46 1.86
N LEU A 133 10.63 10.00 2.63
CA LEU A 133 10.90 11.06 3.60
C LEU A 133 10.29 10.67 4.95
N ASN A 134 10.94 11.09 6.01
CA ASN A 134 10.30 11.03 7.31
C ASN A 134 9.20 12.08 7.37
N PRO A 135 7.95 11.72 7.66
CA PRO A 135 6.87 12.68 7.77
C PRO A 135 7.18 13.69 8.87
N THR A 136 7.01 14.97 8.56
CA THR A 136 7.24 16.06 9.50
C THR A 136 5.99 16.43 10.27
N MET A 137 4.81 16.09 9.74
CA MET A 137 3.50 16.42 10.29
C MET A 137 2.53 15.25 10.03
N TYR A 138 1.51 15.12 10.87
CA TYR A 138 0.33 14.25 10.67
C TYR A 138 0.53 12.73 10.63
N GLU A 139 1.56 12.19 11.27
CA GLU A 139 1.69 10.71 11.45
C GLU A 139 1.38 9.85 10.19
N ARG A 140 1.62 10.41 8.99
CA ARG A 140 1.33 9.72 7.73
C ARG A 140 2.51 8.85 7.29
N TYR A 141 2.85 7.88 8.11
CA TYR A 141 3.98 6.96 7.87
C TYR A 141 3.84 6.10 6.62
N HIS A 142 2.62 6.00 6.11
CA HIS A 142 2.30 5.19 4.94
C HIS A 142 2.47 5.93 3.61
N ASN A 143 2.78 7.22 3.62
CA ASN A 143 2.96 7.99 2.40
C ASN A 143 4.38 7.86 1.85
N ILE A 144 4.46 7.71 0.52
CA ILE A 144 5.67 7.92 -0.28
C ILE A 144 5.52 9.27 -0.96
N TYR A 145 6.63 10.00 -1.02
CA TYR A 145 6.64 11.30 -1.66
C TYR A 145 7.13 11.17 -3.09
N PHE A 146 6.86 12.16 -3.92
CA PHE A 146 7.41 12.24 -5.26
C PHE A 146 8.05 13.59 -5.49
N ARG A 147 9.15 13.57 -6.23
CA ARG A 147 9.84 14.77 -6.63
C ARG A 147 9.78 14.93 -8.15
N SER A 148 9.22 16.04 -8.58
CA SER A 148 9.28 16.45 -9.99
C SER A 148 10.69 16.97 -10.32
N PRO A 149 11.30 16.57 -11.45
CA PRO A 149 12.62 17.04 -11.85
C PRO A 149 12.70 18.54 -12.07
N ASP A 150 11.61 19.16 -12.46
CA ASP A 150 11.56 20.58 -12.85
C ASP A 150 11.35 21.53 -11.67
N GLY A 151 11.23 21.01 -10.45
CA GLY A 151 11.10 21.81 -9.22
C GLY A 151 9.82 22.65 -9.14
N HIS A 152 9.01 22.61 -10.16
CA HIS A 152 7.70 23.21 -10.17
C HIS A 152 6.70 22.14 -9.76
N GLY A 153 6.29 22.17 -8.50
CA GLY A 153 5.01 21.60 -8.13
C GLY A 153 3.98 22.30 -9.04
N ASP A 154 3.61 21.64 -10.13
CA ASP A 154 2.45 22.09 -10.87
C ASP A 154 1.31 22.20 -9.88
N ASP A 155 0.59 23.31 -9.87
CA ASP A 155 -0.61 23.55 -9.05
C ASP A 155 -1.75 22.56 -9.41
N ASN A 156 -1.43 21.27 -9.45
CA ASN A 156 -2.34 20.23 -9.88
C ASN A 156 -3.20 19.74 -8.71
N GLU A 157 -4.14 20.58 -8.29
CA GLU A 157 -5.21 20.17 -7.37
C GLU A 157 -6.06 19.01 -7.91
N TYR A 158 -5.84 18.62 -9.17
CA TYR A 158 -6.67 17.69 -9.93
C TYR A 158 -6.19 16.24 -9.92
N ASP A 159 -5.05 15.96 -9.31
CA ASP A 159 -4.46 14.61 -9.31
C ASP A 159 -4.88 13.78 -8.10
N ASN A 160 -5.41 14.39 -7.04
CA ASN A 160 -5.79 13.68 -5.83
C ASN A 160 -6.76 12.54 -6.12
N GLY A 161 -6.43 11.34 -5.60
CA GLY A 161 -7.16 10.12 -5.90
C GLY A 161 -6.79 9.48 -7.23
N GLY A 162 -5.97 10.14 -8.05
CA GLY A 162 -5.47 9.59 -9.31
C GLY A 162 -4.43 8.49 -9.11
N PRO A 163 -4.28 7.55 -10.06
CA PRO A 163 -3.30 6.48 -9.95
C PRO A 163 -1.88 6.99 -10.22
N VAL A 164 -0.93 6.43 -9.46
CA VAL A 164 0.50 6.51 -9.74
C VAL A 164 0.92 5.21 -10.40
N ILE A 165 1.56 5.29 -11.56
CA ILE A 165 1.99 4.12 -12.34
C ILE A 165 3.50 4.08 -12.51
N ASP A 166 4.04 2.88 -12.69
CA ASP A 166 5.42 2.64 -13.07
C ASP A 166 5.61 2.70 -14.60
N LEU A 167 6.85 2.54 -15.06
CA LEU A 167 7.19 2.49 -16.49
C LEU A 167 6.53 1.32 -17.24
N GLY A 168 6.10 0.28 -16.54
CA GLY A 168 5.37 -0.86 -17.09
C GLY A 168 3.87 -0.64 -17.16
N GLY A 169 3.37 0.51 -16.71
CA GLY A 169 1.94 0.83 -16.65
C GLY A 169 1.19 0.14 -15.52
N LYS A 170 1.90 -0.44 -14.55
CA LYS A 170 1.28 -1.01 -13.34
C LYS A 170 1.05 0.09 -12.31
N VAL A 171 -0.07 0.01 -11.62
CA VAL A 171 -0.37 0.93 -10.51
C VAL A 171 0.53 0.60 -9.33
N VAL A 172 1.31 1.58 -8.89
CA VAL A 172 2.20 1.50 -7.72
C VAL A 172 1.66 2.28 -6.53
N GLY A 173 0.62 3.06 -6.72
CA GLY A 173 -0.02 3.81 -5.64
C GLY A 173 -1.13 4.72 -6.13
N MET A 174 -1.62 5.52 -5.22
CA MET A 174 -2.67 6.51 -5.45
C MET A 174 -2.25 7.84 -4.85
N VAL A 175 -2.39 8.92 -5.61
CA VAL A 175 -2.09 10.27 -5.13
C VAL A 175 -2.97 10.58 -3.92
N ASN A 176 -2.32 10.93 -2.83
CA ASN A 176 -2.94 11.39 -1.60
C ASN A 176 -2.15 12.60 -1.09
N ASP A 177 -2.56 13.76 -1.53
CA ASP A 177 -1.86 15.00 -1.27
C ASP A 177 -2.76 16.02 -0.56
N PRO A 178 -3.02 15.82 0.76
CA PRO A 178 -3.95 16.65 1.50
C PRO A 178 -3.51 18.11 1.64
N GLU A 179 -2.20 18.37 1.54
CA GLU A 179 -1.63 19.68 1.84
C GLU A 179 -0.51 20.09 0.87
N ARG A 180 -0.53 19.57 -0.36
CA ARG A 180 0.47 19.84 -1.41
C ARG A 180 1.88 19.34 -1.08
N PHE A 181 1.96 18.23 -0.32
CA PHE A 181 3.25 17.58 0.00
C PHE A 181 3.74 16.65 -1.12
N GLU A 182 3.05 16.63 -2.25
CA GLU A 182 3.40 15.73 -3.36
C GLU A 182 3.58 14.28 -2.90
N SER A 183 2.55 13.71 -2.30
CA SER A 183 2.58 12.37 -1.74
C SER A 183 1.56 11.40 -2.34
N PHE A 184 1.80 10.12 -2.18
CA PHE A 184 0.90 9.05 -2.58
C PHE A 184 0.92 7.89 -1.60
N ILE A 185 -0.18 7.15 -1.55
CA ILE A 185 -0.29 5.92 -0.79
C ILE A 185 0.18 4.77 -1.68
N PRO A 186 1.14 3.93 -1.25
CA PRO A 186 1.59 2.80 -2.04
C PRO A 186 0.48 1.75 -2.25
N SER A 187 0.54 1.07 -3.39
CA SER A 187 -0.45 0.05 -3.75
C SER A 187 -0.53 -1.10 -2.73
N SER A 188 0.57 -1.42 -2.03
CA SER A 188 0.57 -2.42 -0.96
C SER A 188 -0.42 -2.07 0.16
N ILE A 189 -0.43 -0.81 0.59
CA ILE A 189 -1.38 -0.31 1.61
C ILE A 189 -2.81 -0.34 1.08
N VAL A 190 -3.04 0.19 -0.14
CA VAL A 190 -4.36 0.24 -0.77
C VAL A 190 -4.96 -1.17 -0.92
N LEU A 191 -4.17 -2.12 -1.39
CA LEU A 191 -4.61 -3.51 -1.57
C LEU A 191 -4.89 -4.19 -0.24
N ASN A 192 -4.08 -3.96 0.79
CA ASN A 192 -4.32 -4.46 2.13
C ASN A 192 -5.64 -3.92 2.72
N CYS A 193 -5.92 -2.62 2.56
CA CYS A 193 -7.20 -2.02 2.95
C CYS A 193 -8.37 -2.69 2.22
N LEU A 194 -8.24 -2.86 0.90
CA LEU A 194 -9.27 -3.48 0.08
C LEU A 194 -9.55 -4.92 0.49
N ASP A 195 -8.50 -5.71 0.69
CA ASP A 195 -8.63 -7.12 1.06
C ASP A 195 -9.26 -7.27 2.45
N SER A 196 -8.88 -6.40 3.38
CA SER A 196 -9.48 -6.35 4.71
C SER A 196 -10.97 -5.97 4.63
N TRP A 197 -11.30 -4.94 3.86
CA TRP A 197 -12.69 -4.54 3.67
C TRP A 197 -13.54 -5.63 2.98
N ARG A 198 -13.02 -6.27 1.93
CA ARG A 198 -13.71 -7.38 1.26
C ARG A 198 -14.06 -8.51 2.22
N LYS A 199 -13.12 -8.83 3.09
CA LYS A 199 -13.23 -9.98 4.00
C LYS A 199 -14.02 -9.67 5.27
N TYR A 200 -13.80 -8.48 5.85
CA TYR A 200 -14.31 -8.13 7.17
C TYR A 200 -15.31 -6.97 7.14
N ARG A 201 -15.48 -6.28 6.01
CA ARG A 201 -16.31 -5.08 5.83
C ARG A 201 -15.86 -3.86 6.64
N HIS A 202 -14.69 -3.90 7.19
CA HIS A 202 -14.03 -2.81 7.89
C HIS A 202 -12.51 -2.98 7.80
N PHE A 203 -11.82 -1.93 8.14
CA PHE A 203 -10.38 -1.94 8.29
C PHE A 203 -9.99 -1.10 9.51
N ALA A 204 -9.33 -1.72 10.47
CA ALA A 204 -8.82 -1.07 11.67
C ALA A 204 -7.33 -1.35 11.81
N ARG A 205 -6.56 -0.42 12.35
CA ARG A 205 -5.13 -0.59 12.65
C ARG A 205 -4.89 -0.52 14.16
N PRO A 206 -3.84 -1.19 14.65
CA PRO A 206 -3.46 -1.06 16.05
C PRO A 206 -2.78 0.29 16.31
N HIS A 207 -3.16 0.93 17.40
CA HIS A 207 -2.52 2.12 17.91
C HIS A 207 -1.42 1.73 18.90
N LEU A 208 -0.18 2.03 18.58
CA LEU A 208 0.97 1.66 19.42
C LEU A 208 1.37 2.77 20.40
N GLY A 209 0.82 3.96 20.25
CA GLY A 209 1.16 5.10 21.10
C GLY A 209 2.55 5.68 20.81
N MET A 210 3.05 5.55 19.59
CA MET A 210 4.40 5.99 19.22
C MET A 210 4.46 6.60 17.83
N THR A 211 5.35 7.57 17.66
CA THR A 211 5.75 8.08 16.34
C THR A 211 7.18 7.69 16.02
N PHE A 212 7.51 7.62 14.72
CA PHE A 212 8.77 7.04 14.26
C PHE A 212 9.45 7.84 13.16
N LYS A 213 10.77 7.65 13.04
CA LYS A 213 11.57 8.00 11.86
C LYS A 213 12.42 6.81 11.44
N ALA A 214 12.47 6.53 10.15
CA ALA A 214 13.35 5.50 9.62
C ALA A 214 14.82 5.94 9.78
N ILE A 215 15.70 5.01 10.22
CA ILE A 215 17.13 5.31 10.44
C ILE A 215 17.79 5.79 9.16
N GLU A 216 17.50 5.16 8.03
CA GLU A 216 18.09 5.51 6.73
C GLU A 216 17.81 6.95 6.28
N LEU A 217 16.76 7.57 6.85
CA LEU A 217 16.33 8.93 6.54
C LEU A 217 16.73 9.95 7.65
N LEU A 218 17.59 9.55 8.59
CA LEU A 218 18.15 10.46 9.58
C LEU A 218 19.36 11.21 9.02
N GLU A 219 19.77 12.24 9.74
CA GLU A 219 21.05 12.92 9.46
C GLU A 219 22.21 11.90 9.46
N PRO A 220 23.14 11.99 8.49
CA PRO A 220 24.23 11.03 8.34
C PRO A 220 25.07 10.81 9.62
N SER A 221 25.22 11.86 10.44
CA SER A 221 25.92 11.77 11.72
C SER A 221 25.21 10.87 12.74
N HIS A 222 23.89 10.89 12.75
CA HIS A 222 23.07 10.00 13.62
C HIS A 222 23.12 8.56 13.14
N VAL A 223 23.04 8.35 11.82
CA VAL A 223 23.17 7.01 11.22
C VAL A 223 24.53 6.40 11.56
N ASP A 224 25.61 7.17 11.37
CA ASP A 224 26.99 6.74 11.69
C ASP A 224 27.17 6.42 13.17
N MET A 225 26.58 7.22 14.06
CA MET A 225 26.59 6.98 15.50
C MET A 225 25.88 5.67 15.87
N LEU A 226 24.67 5.44 15.37
CA LEU A 226 23.90 4.22 15.62
C LEU A 226 24.67 2.98 15.13
N TRP A 227 25.25 3.07 13.95
CA TRP A 227 26.05 2.01 13.39
C TRP A 227 27.30 1.71 14.23
N ARG A 228 28.16 2.71 14.48
CA ARG A 228 29.46 2.49 15.15
C ARG A 228 29.33 2.12 16.61
N MET A 229 28.38 2.76 17.32
CA MET A 229 28.25 2.54 18.76
C MET A 229 27.41 1.32 19.12
N TYR A 230 26.40 0.99 18.31
CA TYR A 230 25.40 0.00 18.68
C TYR A 230 25.21 -1.10 17.66
N ASN A 231 25.93 -1.06 16.51
CA ASN A 231 25.79 -1.99 15.40
C ASN A 231 24.33 -2.08 14.90
N ILE A 232 23.68 -0.91 14.81
CA ILE A 232 22.32 -0.77 14.29
C ILE A 232 22.42 -0.15 12.90
N HIS A 233 21.94 -0.88 11.90
CA HIS A 233 22.01 -0.48 10.49
C HIS A 233 20.68 0.03 9.96
N ASP A 234 19.58 -0.52 10.47
CA ASP A 234 18.21 -0.25 10.06
C ASP A 234 17.27 -0.28 11.25
N GLY A 235 16.07 0.17 11.07
CA GLY A 235 15.04 0.24 12.10
C GLY A 235 14.34 1.60 12.15
N LEU A 236 13.43 1.72 13.10
CA LEU A 236 12.64 2.93 13.31
C LEU A 236 12.97 3.57 14.66
N VAL A 237 13.46 4.80 14.65
CA VAL A 237 13.73 5.56 15.88
C VAL A 237 12.42 6.15 16.39
N VAL A 238 12.11 5.85 17.64
CA VAL A 238 10.95 6.43 18.35
C VAL A 238 11.15 7.92 18.54
N GLN A 239 10.25 8.73 18.03
CA GLN A 239 10.28 10.18 18.15
C GLN A 239 9.49 10.69 19.34
N GLU A 240 8.31 10.11 19.53
CA GLU A 240 7.39 10.44 20.63
C GLU A 240 6.71 9.18 21.12
N VAL A 241 6.35 9.16 22.39
CA VAL A 241 5.58 8.10 23.03
C VAL A 241 4.39 8.74 23.70
N SER A 242 3.21 8.24 23.44
CA SER A 242 1.96 8.75 24.00
C SER A 242 1.85 8.40 25.48
N LYS A 243 1.51 9.41 26.28
CA LYS A 243 1.31 9.25 27.72
C LYS A 243 0.20 8.25 28.03
N GLY A 244 0.46 7.33 28.94
CA GLY A 244 -0.47 6.27 29.31
C GLY A 244 -0.61 5.14 28.31
N SER A 245 0.15 5.17 27.19
CA SER A 245 0.18 4.07 26.22
C SER A 245 0.86 2.82 26.78
N SER A 246 0.55 1.66 26.18
CA SER A 246 1.25 0.40 26.50
C SER A 246 2.77 0.53 26.29
N ALA A 247 3.19 1.29 25.27
CA ALA A 247 4.60 1.55 24.99
C ALA A 247 5.30 2.30 26.14
N GLU A 248 4.67 3.37 26.65
CA GLU A 248 5.21 4.13 27.79
C GLU A 248 5.27 3.25 29.06
N ILE A 249 4.17 2.56 29.38
CA ILE A 249 4.07 1.71 30.58
C ILE A 249 5.14 0.60 30.59
N LEU A 250 5.45 0.06 29.41
CA LEU A 250 6.44 -0.99 29.24
C LEU A 250 7.87 -0.46 29.04
N GLY A 251 8.05 0.86 29.13
CA GLY A 251 9.36 1.49 29.23
C GLY A 251 10.02 1.82 27.89
N ILE A 252 9.28 1.84 26.79
CA ILE A 252 9.78 2.40 25.52
C ILE A 252 9.83 3.91 25.66
N GLN A 253 10.92 4.50 25.17
CA GLN A 253 11.18 5.93 25.31
C GLN A 253 11.60 6.55 23.98
N LYS A 254 11.46 7.86 23.89
CA LYS A 254 12.02 8.63 22.79
C LYS A 254 13.51 8.35 22.61
N GLY A 255 13.91 8.07 21.38
CA GLY A 255 15.27 7.70 21.00
C GLY A 255 15.56 6.20 21.01
N ASP A 256 14.65 5.37 21.53
CA ASP A 256 14.76 3.91 21.36
C ASP A 256 14.55 3.52 19.90
N VAL A 257 15.06 2.35 19.50
CA VAL A 257 14.98 1.87 18.13
C VAL A 257 14.12 0.60 18.06
N ILE A 258 13.10 0.64 17.24
CA ILE A 258 12.30 -0.54 16.89
C ILE A 258 13.01 -1.28 15.76
N GLU A 259 13.51 -2.47 16.04
CA GLU A 259 14.26 -3.31 15.09
C GLU A 259 13.36 -4.36 14.39
N SER A 260 12.24 -4.75 15.03
CA SER A 260 11.35 -5.79 14.47
C SER A 260 9.93 -5.71 15.03
N ILE A 261 8.98 -6.25 14.24
CA ILE A 261 7.59 -6.51 14.65
C ILE A 261 7.25 -7.97 14.40
N ASN A 262 6.69 -8.63 15.41
CA ASN A 262 6.35 -10.05 15.35
C ASN A 262 7.50 -10.92 14.82
N GLY A 263 8.73 -10.60 15.24
CA GLY A 263 9.96 -11.29 14.86
C GLY A 263 10.49 -10.98 13.45
N LYS A 264 9.81 -10.12 12.67
CA LYS A 264 10.27 -9.68 11.35
C LYS A 264 10.96 -8.32 11.48
N ARG A 265 12.12 -8.18 10.86
CA ARG A 265 12.83 -6.89 10.80
C ARG A 265 11.99 -5.84 10.09
N VAL A 266 12.18 -4.59 10.48
CA VAL A 266 11.54 -3.43 9.89
C VAL A 266 12.59 -2.37 9.62
N SER A 267 12.57 -1.79 8.42
CA SER A 267 13.54 -0.76 7.99
C SER A 267 12.84 0.54 7.62
N THR A 268 11.63 0.47 7.08
CA THR A 268 10.87 1.64 6.66
C THR A 268 9.53 1.75 7.39
N THR A 269 8.97 2.96 7.42
CA THR A 269 7.64 3.18 7.99
C THR A 269 6.54 2.51 7.18
N ILE A 270 6.75 2.28 5.87
CA ILE A 270 5.80 1.57 5.00
C ILE A 270 5.80 0.07 5.29
N GLU A 271 6.97 -0.54 5.45
CA GLU A 271 7.06 -1.95 5.92
C GLU A 271 6.39 -2.12 7.27
N PHE A 272 6.65 -1.19 8.19
CA PHE A 272 6.02 -1.16 9.51
C PHE A 272 4.50 -1.14 9.39
N GLU A 273 3.95 -0.24 8.59
CA GLU A 273 2.51 -0.10 8.41
C GLU A 273 1.91 -1.37 7.78
N ASN A 274 2.53 -1.93 6.75
CA ASN A 274 2.11 -3.19 6.15
C ASN A 274 2.13 -4.37 7.15
N MET A 275 3.12 -4.42 8.03
CA MET A 275 3.18 -5.42 9.11
C MET A 275 2.06 -5.24 10.13
N LEU A 276 1.78 -4.01 10.56
CA LEU A 276 0.66 -3.70 11.44
C LEU A 276 -0.66 -4.13 10.82
N MET A 277 -0.91 -3.78 9.55
CA MET A 277 -2.12 -4.17 8.82
C MET A 277 -2.29 -5.68 8.73
N SER A 278 -1.20 -6.44 8.62
CA SER A 278 -1.25 -7.90 8.56
C SER A 278 -1.74 -8.55 9.87
N THR A 279 -1.64 -7.85 11.00
CA THR A 279 -2.12 -8.31 12.30
C THR A 279 -3.60 -7.99 12.55
N CYS A 280 -4.18 -7.07 11.76
CA CYS A 280 -5.54 -6.57 11.94
C CYS A 280 -6.63 -7.46 11.31
N LYS A 281 -6.57 -8.76 11.51
CA LYS A 281 -7.55 -9.73 10.96
C LYS A 281 -8.75 -9.97 11.88
N VAL A 282 -9.02 -9.05 12.79
CA VAL A 282 -10.07 -9.15 13.80
C VAL A 282 -10.93 -7.88 13.81
N PRO A 283 -12.18 -7.94 14.30
CA PRO A 283 -13.07 -6.79 14.35
C PRO A 283 -12.50 -5.60 15.11
N SER A 284 -12.94 -4.38 14.75
CA SER A 284 -12.63 -3.15 15.51
C SER A 284 -13.05 -3.28 16.97
N GLY A 285 -12.30 -2.65 17.88
CA GLY A 285 -12.55 -2.67 19.32
C GLY A 285 -12.00 -3.89 20.05
N VAL A 286 -11.27 -4.78 19.35
CA VAL A 286 -10.56 -5.89 19.97
C VAL A 286 -9.12 -5.48 20.28
N GLU A 287 -8.63 -5.86 21.45
CA GLU A 287 -7.21 -5.72 21.78
C GLU A 287 -6.38 -6.76 21.03
N VAL A 288 -5.26 -6.33 20.50
CA VAL A 288 -4.27 -7.19 19.85
C VAL A 288 -2.93 -7.08 20.55
N HIS A 289 -2.20 -8.19 20.59
CA HIS A 289 -0.85 -8.23 21.10
C HIS A 289 0.14 -8.20 19.96
N ILE A 290 1.14 -7.32 20.09
CA ILE A 290 2.15 -7.10 19.06
C ILE A 290 3.51 -7.20 19.71
N SER A 291 4.29 -8.16 19.27
CA SER A 291 5.67 -8.36 19.73
C SER A 291 6.61 -7.39 19.01
N VAL A 292 7.28 -6.54 19.77
CA VAL A 292 8.17 -5.50 19.24
C VAL A 292 9.58 -5.73 19.75
N GLY A 293 10.53 -5.89 18.84
CA GLY A 293 11.96 -5.92 19.18
C GLY A 293 12.49 -4.51 19.31
N VAL A 294 12.97 -4.16 20.50
CA VAL A 294 13.39 -2.80 20.85
C VAL A 294 14.86 -2.79 21.27
N PHE A 295 15.61 -1.87 20.74
CA PHE A 295 16.91 -1.47 21.29
C PHE A 295 16.75 -0.23 22.16
N HIS A 296 16.97 -0.37 23.45
CA HIS A 296 16.92 0.72 24.42
C HIS A 296 18.23 1.50 24.41
N THR A 297 18.23 2.69 23.83
CA THR A 297 19.46 3.46 23.62
C THR A 297 20.14 3.90 24.93
N LEU A 298 19.37 4.23 25.96
CA LEU A 298 19.91 4.64 27.26
C LEU A 298 20.52 3.45 28.03
N LYS A 299 19.89 2.28 27.98
CA LYS A 299 20.35 1.07 28.66
C LYS A 299 21.37 0.28 27.84
N LYS A 300 21.44 0.54 26.53
CA LYS A 300 22.29 -0.17 25.54
C LYS A 300 21.98 -1.68 25.50
N GLU A 301 20.72 -2.04 25.62
CA GLU A 301 20.23 -3.42 25.64
C GLU A 301 19.12 -3.64 24.64
N ARG A 302 18.97 -4.87 24.15
CA ARG A 302 17.87 -5.33 23.31
C ARG A 302 16.85 -6.09 24.14
N SER A 303 15.59 -5.82 23.91
CA SER A 303 14.49 -6.57 24.53
C SER A 303 13.39 -6.84 23.50
N THR A 304 12.54 -7.79 23.81
CA THR A 304 11.29 -8.01 23.09
C THR A 304 10.16 -7.65 24.02
N ILE A 305 9.28 -6.77 23.59
CA ILE A 305 8.17 -6.22 24.38
C ILE A 305 6.86 -6.60 23.71
N GLU A 306 5.92 -7.16 24.47
CA GLU A 306 4.57 -7.43 24.00
C GLU A 306 3.70 -6.21 24.28
N LEU A 307 3.37 -5.45 23.22
CA LEU A 307 2.48 -4.32 23.30
C LEU A 307 1.04 -4.76 23.17
N THR A 308 0.17 -4.24 24.03
CA THR A 308 -1.27 -4.35 23.87
C THR A 308 -1.78 -3.10 23.18
N ALA A 309 -2.45 -3.27 22.06
CA ALA A 309 -2.95 -2.17 21.25
C ALA A 309 -4.44 -2.35 20.93
N ASN A 310 -5.19 -1.25 20.99
CA ASN A 310 -6.57 -1.21 20.54
C ASN A 310 -6.64 -0.99 19.03
N LEU A 311 -7.53 -1.72 18.37
CA LEU A 311 -7.80 -1.51 16.95
C LEU A 311 -8.76 -0.35 16.76
N SER A 312 -8.40 0.57 15.88
CA SER A 312 -9.23 1.73 15.53
C SER A 312 -9.22 1.98 14.01
N GLU A 313 -10.32 2.47 13.50
CA GLU A 313 -10.43 2.97 12.13
C GLU A 313 -9.94 4.42 12.01
N LEU A 314 -9.84 5.11 13.12
CA LEU A 314 -9.36 6.49 13.20
C LEU A 314 -7.84 6.56 13.28
N GLY A 315 -7.29 7.70 12.92
CA GLY A 315 -5.88 7.99 13.12
C GLY A 315 -5.48 7.93 14.60
N GLU A 316 -4.23 7.60 14.85
CA GLU A 316 -3.65 7.60 16.19
C GLU A 316 -3.36 9.03 16.63
N VAL A 317 -3.77 9.38 17.84
CA VAL A 317 -3.49 10.69 18.44
C VAL A 317 -2.45 10.50 19.54
N ILE A 318 -1.32 11.17 19.38
CA ILE A 318 -0.27 11.19 20.41
C ILE A 318 -0.58 12.24 21.46
N THR A 319 -0.69 11.83 22.71
CA THR A 319 -0.89 12.72 23.85
C THR A 319 0.42 12.89 24.61
N SER A 320 0.93 14.12 24.67
CA SER A 320 2.13 14.51 25.41
C SER A 320 1.88 14.71 26.89
#